data_1286cae2da61eb19c67667ba6b14bf38
#
_entry.id   1286cae2da61eb19c67667ba6b14bf38
#
_cell.length_a   1.000
_cell.length_b   1.000
_cell.length_c   1.000
_cell.angle_alpha   90.00
_cell.angle_beta   90.00
_cell.angle_gamma   90.00
#
_symmetry.space_group_name_H-M   'P 1'
#
loop_
_entity.id
_entity.type
_entity.pdbx_description
1 polymer ?
#
loop_
_entity_poly.entity_id
_entity_poly.type
_entity_poly.pdbx_seq_one_letter_code
_entity_poly.pdbx_strand_id
1 'polypeptide(L)'
;PNRVSDFLLDKDKLFAKATLSAEELKLYEQIYQYLSIDLPTPDLVIYLQAETKTLYERVMHRGIEMEKTISFDYLELLNETYKEFFFEYDRSPVLIVNSDYLDLQTSKSDYNLLLEKLLDYFNNPEGSKMYFNPSPALI
;
A
#
# COMPACT_ATOMS: atom_id res chain seq x y z
N PRO A 1 -15.90 -17.19 -5.01
CA PRO A 1 -14.92 -16.85 -6.02
C PRO A 1 -13.82 -15.95 -5.46
N ASN A 2 -12.61 -16.14 -5.93
CA ASN A 2 -11.47 -15.31 -5.54
C ASN A 2 -11.62 -13.90 -6.11
N ARG A 3 -11.29 -12.91 -5.31
CA ARG A 3 -11.33 -11.49 -5.72
C ARG A 3 -10.01 -10.82 -5.39
N VAL A 4 -9.51 -10.04 -6.31
CA VAL A 4 -8.37 -9.15 -6.10
C VAL A 4 -8.88 -7.73 -6.25
N SER A 5 -8.57 -6.88 -5.29
CA SER A 5 -8.93 -5.46 -5.30
C SER A 5 -7.67 -4.61 -5.27
N ASP A 6 -7.59 -3.61 -6.12
CA ASP A 6 -6.55 -2.58 -6.09
C ASP A 6 -6.84 -1.49 -5.05
N PHE A 7 -7.89 -1.68 -4.28
CA PHE A 7 -8.34 -0.68 -3.32
C PHE A 7 -8.71 -1.31 -1.99
N LEU A 8 -8.05 -0.84 -0.93
CA LEU A 8 -8.43 -1.11 0.45
C LEU A 8 -9.23 0.11 0.95
N LEU A 9 -10.42 -0.09 1.49
CA LEU A 9 -11.24 1.03 1.96
C LEU A 9 -10.54 1.87 3.02
N ASP A 10 -9.75 1.24 3.87
CA ASP A 10 -8.93 1.92 4.88
C ASP A 10 -7.99 2.96 4.27
N LYS A 11 -7.65 2.86 2.98
CA LYS A 11 -6.87 3.85 2.25
C LYS A 11 -7.53 5.22 2.23
N ASP A 12 -8.85 5.27 2.13
CA ASP A 12 -9.60 6.53 2.17
C ASP A 12 -9.38 7.26 3.49
N LYS A 13 -9.34 6.52 4.59
CA LYS A 13 -9.06 7.06 5.93
C LYS A 13 -7.64 7.64 6.04
N LEU A 14 -6.67 7.05 5.36
CA LEU A 14 -5.29 7.57 5.31
C LEU A 14 -5.23 8.93 4.63
N PHE A 15 -5.86 9.05 3.48
CA PHE A 15 -5.95 10.34 2.78
C PHE A 15 -6.69 11.39 3.60
N ALA A 16 -7.75 11.01 4.29
CA ALA A 16 -8.48 11.91 5.18
C ALA A 16 -7.58 12.45 6.29
N LYS A 17 -6.81 11.58 6.95
CA LYS A 17 -5.85 12.00 8.00
C LYS A 17 -4.78 12.95 7.47
N ALA A 18 -4.32 12.76 6.24
CA ALA A 18 -3.27 13.57 5.65
C ALA A 18 -3.76 14.92 5.12
N THR A 19 -5.04 15.05 4.79
CA THR A 19 -5.57 16.21 4.06
C THR A 19 -6.61 17.03 4.80
N LEU A 20 -7.35 16.44 5.75
CA LEU A 20 -8.43 17.12 6.46
C LEU A 20 -7.94 17.84 7.72
N SER A 21 -8.60 18.95 8.06
CA SER A 21 -8.43 19.59 9.37
C SER A 21 -8.93 18.67 10.50
N ALA A 22 -8.59 18.99 11.74
CA ALA A 22 -9.02 18.20 12.89
C ALA A 22 -10.55 18.11 13.02
N GLU A 23 -11.26 19.19 12.71
CA GLU A 23 -12.72 19.23 12.76
C GLU A 23 -13.35 18.42 11.62
N GLU A 24 -12.83 18.56 10.41
CA GLU A 24 -13.27 17.79 9.24
C GLU A 24 -12.99 16.30 9.42
N LEU A 25 -11.83 15.95 9.97
CA LEU A 25 -11.47 14.56 10.26
C LEU A 25 -12.42 13.92 11.26
N LYS A 26 -12.81 14.65 12.30
CA LYS A 26 -13.77 14.17 13.30
C LYS A 26 -15.13 13.87 12.66
N LEU A 27 -15.62 14.74 11.79
CA LEU A 27 -16.85 14.52 11.05
C LEU A 27 -16.72 13.32 10.10
N TYR A 28 -15.60 13.22 9.39
CA TYR A 28 -15.30 12.11 8.51
C TYR A 28 -15.32 10.77 9.26
N GLU A 29 -14.69 10.70 10.43
CA GLU A 29 -14.66 9.48 11.26
C GLU A 29 -16.04 9.05 11.71
N GLN A 30 -16.90 9.99 12.06
CA GLN A 30 -18.30 9.70 12.42
C GLN A 30 -19.07 9.07 11.25
N ILE A 31 -18.91 9.62 10.04
CA ILE A 31 -19.54 9.09 8.82
C ILE A 31 -18.96 7.72 8.47
N TYR A 32 -17.66 7.57 8.57
CA TYR A 32 -16.93 6.33 8.24
C TYR A 32 -17.42 5.14 9.07
N GLN A 33 -17.70 5.35 10.35
CA GLN A 33 -18.23 4.31 11.24
C GLN A 33 -19.55 3.71 10.73
N TYR A 34 -20.40 4.51 10.10
CA TYR A 34 -21.65 4.03 9.52
C TYR A 34 -21.47 3.26 8.22
N LEU A 35 -20.46 3.61 7.44
CA LEU A 35 -20.20 3.03 6.11
C LEU A 35 -19.40 1.73 6.15
N SER A 36 -18.61 1.52 7.20
CA SER A 36 -17.63 0.41 7.27
C SER A 36 -18.21 -0.88 7.91
N ILE A 37 -19.45 -0.88 8.35
CA ILE A 37 -20.03 -1.96 9.18
C ILE A 37 -20.12 -3.30 8.42
N ASP A 38 -20.35 -3.29 7.11
CA ASP A 38 -20.62 -4.49 6.31
C ASP A 38 -19.51 -4.84 5.29
N LEU A 39 -18.31 -4.34 5.50
CA LEU A 39 -17.22 -4.59 4.55
C LEU A 39 -16.54 -5.94 4.82
N PRO A 40 -16.29 -6.72 3.76
CA PRO A 40 -15.57 -7.98 3.93
C PRO A 40 -14.12 -7.71 4.37
N THR A 41 -13.64 -8.51 5.32
CA THR A 41 -12.24 -8.50 5.71
C THR A 41 -11.41 -9.21 4.66
N PRO A 42 -10.32 -8.62 4.13
CA PRO A 42 -9.44 -9.31 3.19
C PRO A 42 -8.77 -10.53 3.82
N ASP A 43 -8.55 -11.57 3.04
CA ASP A 43 -7.77 -12.74 3.46
C ASP A 43 -6.28 -12.41 3.53
N LEU A 44 -5.82 -11.49 2.67
CA LEU A 44 -4.45 -10.99 2.64
C LEU A 44 -4.44 -9.57 2.07
N VAL A 45 -3.68 -8.70 2.70
CA VAL A 45 -3.35 -7.37 2.18
C VAL A 45 -1.90 -7.38 1.71
N ILE A 46 -1.66 -6.89 0.51
CA ILE A 46 -0.30 -6.67 -0.02
C ILE A 46 -0.04 -5.17 -0.01
N TYR A 47 0.95 -4.76 0.74
CA TYR A 47 1.40 -3.38 0.80
C TYR A 47 2.71 -3.23 0.03
N LEU A 48 2.64 -2.55 -1.11
CA LEU A 48 3.83 -2.23 -1.92
C LEU A 48 4.47 -0.96 -1.37
N GLN A 49 5.50 -1.12 -0.56
CA GLN A 49 6.23 -0.04 0.08
C GLN A 49 7.43 0.39 -0.78
N ALA A 50 7.71 1.68 -0.83
CA ALA A 50 8.89 2.22 -1.48
C ALA A 50 9.35 3.48 -0.75
N GLU A 51 10.60 3.88 -0.98
CA GLU A 51 11.10 5.17 -0.52
C GLU A 51 10.39 6.32 -1.25
N THR A 52 10.26 7.46 -0.59
CA THR A 52 9.56 8.63 -1.15
C THR A 52 10.19 9.08 -2.48
N LYS A 53 11.51 9.02 -2.58
CA LYS A 53 12.21 9.34 -3.83
C LYS A 53 11.76 8.43 -4.98
N THR A 54 11.69 7.14 -4.75
CA THR A 54 11.22 6.16 -5.73
C THR A 54 9.77 6.43 -6.14
N LEU A 55 8.90 6.72 -5.18
CA LEU A 55 7.51 7.07 -5.44
C LEU A 55 7.38 8.33 -6.28
N TYR A 56 8.15 9.36 -5.95
CA TYR A 56 8.16 10.62 -6.69
C TYR A 56 8.62 10.41 -8.15
N GLU A 57 9.69 9.67 -8.36
CA GLU A 57 10.18 9.33 -9.70
C GLU A 57 9.14 8.57 -10.51
N ARG A 58 8.44 7.61 -9.89
CA ARG A 58 7.36 6.84 -10.54
C ARG A 58 6.18 7.71 -10.92
N VAL A 59 5.74 8.60 -10.04
CA VAL A 59 4.65 9.56 -10.32
C VAL A 59 5.01 10.46 -11.50
N MET A 60 6.21 11.02 -11.52
CA MET A 60 6.67 11.88 -12.61
C MET A 60 6.81 11.11 -13.92
N HIS A 61 7.35 9.89 -13.87
CA HIS A 61 7.49 9.02 -15.06
C HIS A 61 6.14 8.62 -15.66
N ARG A 62 5.14 8.38 -14.82
CA ARG A 62 3.78 8.06 -15.27
C ARG A 62 3.14 9.19 -16.07
N GLY A 63 3.53 10.42 -15.83
CA GLY A 63 3.21 11.58 -16.68
C GLY A 63 1.74 12.03 -16.66
N ILE A 64 0.97 11.67 -15.63
CA ILE A 64 -0.41 12.15 -15.48
C ILE A 64 -0.37 13.62 -15.06
N GLU A 65 -0.97 14.51 -15.88
CA GLU A 65 -0.90 15.96 -15.69
C GLU A 65 -1.33 16.42 -14.28
N MET A 66 -2.42 15.86 -13.76
CA MET A 66 -2.91 16.21 -12.42
C MET A 66 -1.93 15.79 -11.31
N GLU A 67 -1.16 14.73 -11.53
CA GLU A 67 -0.21 14.22 -10.55
C GLU A 67 1.14 14.94 -10.60
N LYS A 68 1.49 15.60 -11.70
CA LYS A 68 2.72 16.38 -11.83
C LYS A 68 2.80 17.55 -10.85
N THR A 69 1.66 18.00 -10.30
CA THR A 69 1.60 19.04 -9.29
C THR A 69 1.83 18.54 -7.86
N ILE A 70 1.93 17.22 -7.66
CA ILE A 70 2.17 16.63 -6.35
C ILE A 70 3.59 16.99 -5.90
N SER A 71 3.71 17.59 -4.70
CA SER A 71 5.01 17.92 -4.13
C SER A 71 5.66 16.69 -3.50
N PHE A 72 6.99 16.70 -3.43
CA PHE A 72 7.76 15.69 -2.71
C PHE A 72 7.36 15.61 -1.24
N ASP A 73 7.19 16.75 -0.58
CA ASP A 73 6.81 16.82 0.85
C ASP A 73 5.43 16.19 1.11
N TYR A 74 4.48 16.39 0.20
CA TYR A 74 3.17 15.75 0.30
C TYR A 74 3.26 14.22 0.14
N LEU A 75 4.06 13.75 -0.82
CA LEU A 75 4.31 12.31 -0.98
C LEU A 75 5.01 11.71 0.23
N GLU A 76 5.93 12.45 0.83
CA GLU A 76 6.62 11.99 2.04
C GLU A 76 5.64 11.85 3.20
N LEU A 77 4.77 12.85 3.39
CA LEU A 77 3.70 12.77 4.40
C LEU A 77 2.80 11.57 4.19
N LEU A 78 2.32 11.35 2.97
CA LEU A 78 1.52 10.18 2.63
C LEU A 78 2.26 8.88 2.88
N ASN A 79 3.52 8.80 2.46
CA ASN A 79 4.33 7.60 2.63
C ASN A 79 4.52 7.23 4.10
N GLU A 80 4.84 8.19 4.95
CA GLU A 80 4.94 7.98 6.39
C GLU A 80 3.61 7.58 7.02
N THR A 81 2.52 8.21 6.59
CA THR A 81 1.16 7.86 7.03
C THR A 81 0.80 6.42 6.69
N TYR A 82 1.14 5.96 5.47
CA TYR A 82 0.97 4.56 5.06
C TYR A 82 1.80 3.59 5.90
N LYS A 83 3.06 3.92 6.15
CA LYS A 83 3.95 3.08 6.95
C LYS A 83 3.41 2.88 8.36
N GLU A 84 3.00 3.96 9.01
CA GLU A 84 2.41 3.92 10.35
C GLU A 84 1.12 3.08 10.38
N PHE A 85 0.26 3.30 9.40
CA PHE A 85 -1.00 2.55 9.30
C PHE A 85 -0.76 1.05 9.17
N PHE A 86 0.08 0.62 8.24
CA PHE A 86 0.34 -0.80 8.03
C PHE A 86 1.20 -1.43 9.12
N PHE A 87 1.97 -0.64 9.84
CA PHE A 87 2.66 -1.11 11.04
C PHE A 87 1.67 -1.53 12.14
N GLU A 88 0.61 -0.77 12.32
CA GLU A 88 -0.43 -1.03 13.33
C GLU A 88 -1.59 -1.89 12.82
N TYR A 89 -1.69 -2.11 11.52
CA TYR A 89 -2.80 -2.85 10.92
C TYR A 89 -2.82 -4.31 11.37
N ASP A 90 -3.95 -4.74 11.93
CA ASP A 90 -4.15 -6.09 12.50
C ASP A 90 -5.44 -6.79 12.06
N ARG A 91 -6.21 -6.19 11.15
CA ARG A 91 -7.51 -6.70 10.71
C ARG A 91 -7.41 -7.92 9.78
N SER A 92 -6.30 -8.08 9.12
CA SER A 92 -5.97 -9.22 8.26
C SER A 92 -4.46 -9.36 8.13
N PRO A 93 -3.96 -10.52 7.67
CA PRO A 93 -2.54 -10.65 7.37
C PRO A 93 -2.08 -9.63 6.32
N VAL A 94 -0.87 -9.12 6.49
CA VAL A 94 -0.26 -8.15 5.58
C VAL A 94 1.09 -8.68 5.11
N LEU A 95 1.30 -8.67 3.79
CA LEU A 95 2.62 -8.84 3.19
C LEU A 95 3.14 -7.46 2.79
N ILE A 96 4.18 -7.00 3.47
CA ILE A 96 4.86 -5.74 3.16
C ILE A 96 5.99 -6.04 2.19
N VAL A 97 5.86 -5.54 0.98
CA VAL A 97 6.82 -5.74 -0.11
C VAL A 97 7.62 -4.47 -0.31
N ASN A 98 8.93 -4.54 -0.13
CA ASN A 98 9.82 -3.46 -0.55
C ASN A 98 9.89 -3.47 -2.09
N SER A 99 9.28 -2.47 -2.72
CA SER A 99 9.18 -2.38 -4.17
C SER A 99 10.22 -1.47 -4.83
N ASP A 100 11.20 -0.96 -4.07
CA ASP A 100 12.23 -0.06 -4.62
C ASP A 100 13.00 -0.70 -5.78
N TYR A 101 13.27 -1.99 -5.68
CA TYR A 101 14.04 -2.76 -6.67
C TYR A 101 13.18 -3.69 -7.53
N LEU A 102 11.85 -3.51 -7.51
CA LEU A 102 10.92 -4.31 -8.31
C LEU A 102 10.30 -3.47 -9.41
N ASP A 103 10.33 -3.98 -10.63
CA ASP A 103 9.57 -3.45 -11.75
C ASP A 103 8.48 -4.46 -12.13
N LEU A 104 7.34 -4.34 -11.49
CA LEU A 104 6.21 -5.25 -11.69
C LEU A 104 5.48 -5.03 -13.02
N GLN A 105 5.71 -3.89 -13.67
CA GLN A 105 5.04 -3.55 -14.93
C GLN A 105 5.76 -4.13 -16.14
N THR A 106 7.09 -4.07 -16.17
CA THR A 106 7.86 -4.44 -17.35
C THR A 106 8.76 -5.65 -17.14
N SER A 107 9.13 -5.98 -15.90
CA SER A 107 9.96 -7.13 -15.59
C SER A 107 9.14 -8.36 -15.25
N LYS A 108 9.09 -9.32 -16.17
CA LYS A 108 8.41 -10.58 -15.93
C LYS A 108 9.06 -11.39 -14.80
N SER A 109 10.37 -11.30 -14.64
CA SER A 109 11.08 -11.99 -13.55
C SER A 109 10.70 -11.41 -12.19
N ASP A 110 10.56 -10.10 -12.07
CA ASP A 110 10.13 -9.46 -10.82
C ASP A 110 8.69 -9.81 -10.47
N TYR A 111 7.81 -9.81 -11.48
CA TYR A 111 6.43 -10.26 -11.32
C TYR A 111 6.36 -11.72 -10.83
N ASN A 112 7.11 -12.61 -11.45
CA ASN A 112 7.14 -14.01 -11.05
C ASN A 112 7.72 -14.20 -9.64
N LEU A 113 8.71 -13.42 -9.26
CA LEU A 113 9.28 -13.45 -7.92
C LEU A 113 8.25 -13.11 -6.85
N LEU A 114 7.46 -12.06 -7.08
CA LEU A 114 6.35 -11.71 -6.17
C LEU A 114 5.27 -12.80 -6.15
N LEU A 115 4.92 -13.33 -7.31
CA LEU A 115 3.92 -14.40 -7.43
C LEU A 115 4.35 -15.66 -6.65
N GLU A 116 5.60 -16.09 -6.77
CA GLU A 116 6.16 -17.21 -6.01
C GLU A 116 6.05 -16.95 -4.51
N LYS A 117 6.35 -15.74 -4.05
CA LYS A 117 6.23 -15.36 -2.65
C LYS A 117 4.78 -15.43 -2.16
N LEU A 118 3.82 -15.02 -2.97
CA LEU A 118 2.40 -15.12 -2.64
C LEU A 118 1.94 -16.57 -2.56
N LEU A 119 2.35 -17.41 -3.50
CA LEU A 119 2.02 -18.85 -3.49
C LEU A 119 2.62 -19.54 -2.28
N ASP A 120 3.86 -19.21 -1.93
CA ASP A 120 4.51 -19.74 -0.73
C ASP A 120 3.72 -19.35 0.54
N TYR A 121 3.28 -18.10 0.63
CA TYR A 121 2.43 -17.66 1.73
C TYR A 121 1.13 -18.45 1.83
N PHE A 122 0.43 -18.66 0.71
CA PHE A 122 -0.84 -19.41 0.74
C PHE A 122 -0.66 -20.87 1.09
N ASN A 123 0.47 -21.46 0.76
CA ASN A 123 0.80 -22.85 1.13
C ASN A 123 1.31 -22.97 2.56
N ASN A 124 2.01 -21.98 3.06
CA ASN A 124 2.64 -21.95 4.37
C ASN A 124 2.44 -20.59 5.05
N PRO A 125 1.24 -20.26 5.53
CA PRO A 125 1.00 -18.95 6.15
C PRO A 125 1.81 -18.79 7.44
N GLU A 126 2.68 -17.79 7.46
CA GLU A 126 3.55 -17.46 8.58
C GLU A 126 3.14 -16.12 9.21
N GLY A 127 2.41 -16.17 10.31
CA GLY A 127 2.11 -14.99 11.10
C GLY A 127 1.19 -13.99 10.40
N SER A 128 0.94 -12.86 11.10
CA SER A 128 0.02 -11.81 10.65
C SER A 128 0.71 -10.68 9.88
N LYS A 129 2.02 -10.59 9.96
CA LYS A 129 2.78 -9.54 9.29
C LYS A 129 4.09 -10.11 8.74
N MET A 130 4.24 -10.03 7.43
CA MET A 130 5.37 -10.60 6.72
C MET A 130 6.04 -9.52 5.89
N TYR A 131 7.36 -9.67 5.72
CA TYR A 131 8.18 -8.73 4.97
C TYR A 131 8.87 -9.44 3.81
N PHE A 132 8.82 -8.83 2.64
CA PHE A 132 9.55 -9.27 1.47
C PHE A 132 10.45 -8.13 0.97
N ASN A 133 11.76 -8.31 1.12
CA ASN A 133 12.79 -7.33 0.75
C ASN A 133 13.67 -7.91 -0.36
N PRO A 134 13.25 -7.85 -1.63
CA PRO A 134 14.13 -8.27 -2.71
C PRO A 134 15.34 -7.34 -2.78
N SER A 135 16.52 -7.94 -2.82
CA SER A 135 17.76 -7.18 -2.99
C SER A 135 17.96 -6.76 -4.44
N PRO A 136 18.63 -5.62 -4.69
CA PRO A 136 19.04 -5.29 -6.05
C PRO A 136 19.90 -6.43 -6.60
N ALA A 137 19.74 -6.72 -7.90
CA ALA A 137 20.57 -7.71 -8.55
C ALA A 137 22.04 -7.31 -8.38
N LEU A 138 22.84 -8.21 -7.82
CA LEU A 138 24.29 -8.04 -7.76
C LEU A 138 24.81 -8.13 -9.20
N ILE A 139 25.34 -7.01 -9.67
CA ILE A 139 25.97 -6.94 -11.00
C ILE A 139 27.35 -7.57 -10.91
#